data_417b7563888fefdba594cb8b2f13ccc5
#
_entry.id   417b7563888fefdba594cb8b2f13ccc5
#
_cell.length_a   1.000
_cell.length_b   1.000
_cell.length_c   1.000
_cell.angle_alpha   90.00
_cell.angle_beta   90.00
_cell.angle_gamma   90.00
#
_symmetry.space_group_name_H-M   'P 1'
#
loop_
_entity.id
_entity.type
_entity.pdbx_description
1 polymer ?
#
loop_
_entity_poly.entity_id
_entity_poly.type
_entity_poly.pdbx_seq_one_letter_code
_entity_poly.pdbx_strand_id
1 'polypeptide(L)'
;MKKIINPWEGLDGYMCFGCAPNNPLGLHMEFFEDGDDIVAFWKPQGTYQGWLRTLHGGIQTTLMDELAGWVVLRKLQTSGVTSRLDAKFMKSISTDEPQLTIR
;
A
#
# COMPACT_ATOMS: atom_id res chain seq x y z
N MET A 1 -5.29 13.76 11.61
CA MET A 1 -4.57 12.73 10.84
C MET A 1 -3.13 13.16 10.67
N LYS A 2 -2.19 12.28 10.94
CA LYS A 2 -0.77 12.61 10.96
C LYS A 2 0.00 11.70 10.01
N LYS A 3 0.79 12.30 9.11
CA LYS A 3 1.62 11.54 8.17
C LYS A 3 2.73 10.81 8.91
N ILE A 4 2.94 9.55 8.56
CA ILE A 4 4.04 8.74 9.10
C ILE A 4 5.27 8.96 8.22
N ILE A 5 6.39 9.26 8.85
CA ILE A 5 7.67 9.40 8.15
C ILE A 5 8.22 8.01 7.86
N ASN A 6 8.59 7.77 6.60
CA ASN A 6 9.20 6.50 6.21
C ASN A 6 10.66 6.47 6.69
N PRO A 7 10.99 5.60 7.68
CA PRO A 7 12.33 5.61 8.26
C PRO A 7 13.40 5.02 7.34
N TRP A 8 13.01 4.34 6.27
CA TRP A 8 13.97 3.76 5.32
C TRP A 8 14.24 4.64 4.11
N GLU A 9 13.52 5.75 3.99
CA GLU A 9 13.75 6.70 2.91
C GLU A 9 15.18 7.24 3.00
N GLY A 10 15.92 7.13 1.92
CA GLY A 10 17.32 7.54 1.89
C GLY A 10 18.33 6.45 2.21
N LEU A 11 17.89 5.28 2.66
CA LEU A 11 18.79 4.13 2.81
C LEU A 11 19.25 3.63 1.44
N ASP A 12 20.56 3.35 1.33
CA ASP A 12 21.12 2.80 0.11
C ASP A 12 20.51 1.43 -0.19
N GLY A 13 20.03 1.26 -1.42
CA GLY A 13 19.42 0.02 -1.86
C GLY A 13 17.95 -0.18 -1.44
N TYR A 14 17.35 0.78 -0.75
CA TYR A 14 15.94 0.67 -0.37
C TYR A 14 15.05 0.84 -1.61
N MET A 15 14.35 -0.20 -1.99
CA MET A 15 13.52 -0.26 -3.22
C MET A 15 12.19 -0.97 -2.98
N CYS A 16 11.59 -0.84 -1.82
CA CYS A 16 10.29 -1.46 -1.54
C CYS A 16 9.28 -1.11 -2.65
N PHE A 17 8.67 -2.11 -3.22
CA PHE A 17 7.70 -1.92 -4.30
C PHE A 17 6.48 -1.12 -3.82
N GLY A 18 6.04 -1.34 -2.60
CA GLY A 18 4.86 -0.66 -2.06
C GLY A 18 5.11 0.80 -1.67
N CYS A 19 6.24 1.10 -1.05
CA CYS A 19 6.41 2.39 -0.38
C CYS A 19 7.73 3.12 -0.63
N ALA A 20 8.70 2.55 -1.36
CA ALA A 20 9.93 3.27 -1.65
C ALA A 20 9.70 4.35 -2.71
N PRO A 21 9.92 5.63 -2.39
CA PRO A 21 9.69 6.70 -3.37
C PRO A 21 10.65 6.65 -4.55
N ASN A 22 11.82 6.03 -4.38
CA ASN A 22 12.83 5.94 -5.43
C ASN A 22 12.64 4.76 -6.38
N ASN A 23 11.69 3.87 -6.11
CA ASN A 23 11.40 2.78 -7.04
C ASN A 23 10.47 3.29 -8.15
N PRO A 24 10.97 3.46 -9.39
CA PRO A 24 10.15 4.04 -10.47
C PRO A 24 8.96 3.18 -10.86
N LEU A 25 8.98 1.89 -10.55
CA LEU A 25 7.88 0.96 -10.84
C LEU A 25 6.97 0.72 -9.64
N GLY A 26 7.28 1.32 -8.49
CA GLY A 26 6.57 1.07 -7.24
C GLY A 26 5.25 1.81 -7.14
N LEU A 27 4.51 1.50 -6.10
CA LEU A 27 3.20 2.10 -5.84
C LEU A 27 3.31 3.46 -5.13
N HIS A 28 4.45 3.77 -4.54
CA HIS A 28 4.73 5.03 -3.86
C HIS A 28 3.70 5.36 -2.78
N MET A 29 3.32 4.36 -2.00
CA MET A 29 2.33 4.55 -0.94
C MET A 29 2.87 5.41 0.18
N GLU A 30 1.99 6.24 0.72
CA GLU A 30 2.24 7.04 1.91
C GLU A 30 1.21 6.69 2.97
N PHE A 31 1.62 6.74 4.24
CA PHE A 31 0.81 6.25 5.34
C PHE A 31 0.58 7.32 6.39
N PHE A 32 -0.57 7.26 7.03
CA PHE A 32 -1.02 8.24 8.01
C PHE A 32 -1.57 7.52 9.23
N GLU A 33 -1.43 8.16 10.38
CA GLU A 33 -2.13 7.74 11.59
C GLU A 33 -3.45 8.50 11.66
N ASP A 34 -4.54 7.76 11.83
CA ASP A 34 -5.89 8.30 11.99
C ASP A 34 -6.51 7.64 13.22
N GLY A 35 -6.34 8.27 14.39
CA GLY A 35 -6.70 7.65 15.65
C GLY A 35 -5.87 6.38 15.89
N ASP A 36 -6.54 5.26 16.07
CA ASP A 36 -5.88 3.96 16.24
C ASP A 36 -5.57 3.25 14.93
N ASP A 37 -6.00 3.82 13.82
CA ASP A 37 -5.84 3.21 12.49
C ASP A 37 -4.59 3.72 11.78
N ILE A 38 -4.04 2.87 10.91
CA ILE A 38 -3.08 3.26 9.89
C ILE A 38 -3.83 3.30 8.57
N VAL A 39 -3.67 4.39 7.82
CA VAL A 39 -4.44 4.64 6.61
C VAL A 39 -3.50 5.03 5.48
N ALA A 40 -3.82 4.58 4.27
CA ALA A 40 -3.16 5.05 3.05
C ALA A 40 -4.22 5.54 2.06
N PHE A 41 -3.88 6.59 1.34
CA PHE A 41 -4.67 7.08 0.22
C PHE A 41 -3.87 6.85 -1.05
N TRP A 42 -4.47 6.20 -2.03
CA TRP A 42 -3.74 5.81 -3.23
C TRP A 42 -4.62 6.00 -4.47
N LYS A 43 -4.03 6.51 -5.52
CA LYS A 43 -4.75 6.74 -6.77
C LYS A 43 -4.46 5.60 -7.75
N PRO A 44 -5.48 4.84 -8.17
CA PRO A 44 -5.30 3.82 -9.20
C PRO A 44 -5.00 4.47 -10.55
N GLN A 45 -4.37 3.71 -11.43
CA GLN A 45 -4.03 4.12 -12.79
C GLN A 45 -4.25 2.95 -13.74
N GLY A 46 -4.44 3.26 -15.00
CA GLY A 46 -4.65 2.25 -16.04
C GLY A 46 -3.50 1.26 -16.19
N THR A 47 -2.28 1.66 -15.79
CA THR A 47 -1.10 0.78 -15.81
C THR A 47 -1.18 -0.36 -14.80
N TYR A 48 -2.10 -0.29 -13.86
CA TYR A 48 -2.30 -1.32 -12.83
C TYR A 48 -3.55 -2.17 -13.08
N GLN A 49 -4.06 -2.18 -14.30
CA GLN A 49 -5.25 -2.96 -14.57
C GLN A 49 -4.95 -4.45 -14.69
N GLY A 50 -5.93 -5.25 -14.28
CA GLY A 50 -6.01 -6.67 -14.63
C GLY A 50 -6.92 -6.82 -15.83
N TRP A 51 -8.22 -7.01 -15.59
CA TRP A 51 -9.21 -6.92 -16.64
C TRP A 51 -9.41 -5.46 -17.04
N LEU A 52 -9.93 -5.24 -18.25
CA LEU A 52 -10.13 -3.91 -18.81
C LEU A 52 -10.79 -2.96 -17.80
N ARG A 53 -10.15 -1.84 -17.52
CA ARG A 53 -10.58 -0.79 -16.58
C ARG A 53 -10.84 -1.28 -15.15
N THR A 54 -10.29 -2.43 -14.79
CA THR A 54 -10.43 -3.01 -13.46
C THR A 54 -9.07 -3.12 -12.81
N LEU A 55 -8.96 -2.63 -11.57
CA LEU A 55 -7.71 -2.70 -10.83
C LEU A 55 -7.34 -4.17 -10.59
N HIS A 56 -6.10 -4.51 -10.91
CA HIS A 56 -5.57 -5.87 -10.79
C HIS A 56 -5.68 -6.36 -9.33
N GLY A 57 -6.21 -7.59 -9.15
CA GLY A 57 -6.36 -8.17 -7.81
C GLY A 57 -5.05 -8.32 -7.06
N GLY A 58 -3.97 -8.63 -7.78
CA GLY A 58 -2.62 -8.65 -7.18
C GLY A 58 -2.18 -7.30 -6.67
N ILE A 59 -2.52 -6.22 -7.36
CA ILE A 59 -2.23 -4.86 -6.90
C ILE A 59 -3.06 -4.54 -5.65
N GLN A 60 -4.35 -4.89 -5.64
CA GLN A 60 -5.19 -4.72 -4.45
C GLN A 60 -4.59 -5.46 -3.25
N THR A 61 -4.13 -6.67 -3.47
CA THR A 61 -3.49 -7.49 -2.43
C THR A 61 -2.20 -6.83 -1.94
N THR A 62 -1.40 -6.29 -2.84
CA THR A 62 -0.17 -5.57 -2.48
C THR A 62 -0.48 -4.35 -1.62
N LEU A 63 -1.50 -3.58 -1.96
CA LEU A 63 -1.92 -2.42 -1.16
C LEU A 63 -2.27 -2.83 0.27
N MET A 64 -3.02 -3.91 0.43
CA MET A 64 -3.41 -4.42 1.74
C MET A 64 -2.23 -5.00 2.51
N ASP A 65 -1.38 -5.74 1.85
CA ASP A 65 -0.18 -6.33 2.46
C ASP A 65 0.77 -5.24 2.96
N GLU A 66 0.98 -4.22 2.16
CA GLU A 66 1.85 -3.10 2.52
C GLU A 66 1.30 -2.34 3.73
N LEU A 67 0.00 -2.07 3.75
CA LEU A 67 -0.63 -1.43 4.91
C LEU A 67 -0.44 -2.26 6.17
N ALA A 68 -0.65 -3.58 6.08
CA ALA A 68 -0.48 -4.48 7.22
C ALA A 68 0.96 -4.46 7.76
N GLY A 69 1.95 -4.40 6.87
CA GLY A 69 3.36 -4.26 7.26
C GLY A 69 3.60 -2.97 8.05
N TRP A 70 3.00 -1.87 7.64
CA TRP A 70 3.12 -0.60 8.34
C TRP A 70 2.39 -0.61 9.69
N VAL A 71 1.29 -1.35 9.81
CA VAL A 71 0.64 -1.57 11.12
C VAL A 71 1.60 -2.27 12.07
N VAL A 72 2.27 -3.33 11.61
CA VAL A 72 3.26 -4.05 12.40
C VAL A 72 4.37 -3.10 12.85
N LEU A 73 4.91 -2.31 11.94
CA LEU A 73 5.98 -1.38 12.25
C LEU A 73 5.56 -0.36 13.32
N ARG A 74 4.41 0.27 13.13
CA ARG A 74 3.96 1.38 13.99
C ARG A 74 3.35 0.92 15.30
N LYS A 75 2.55 -0.14 15.27
CA LYS A 75 1.83 -0.59 16.46
C LYS A 75 2.63 -1.56 17.31
N LEU A 76 3.42 -2.43 16.68
CA LEU A 76 4.21 -3.43 17.39
C LEU A 76 5.69 -3.04 17.53
N GLN A 77 6.10 -1.94 16.90
CA GLN A 77 7.47 -1.40 16.97
C GLN A 77 8.51 -2.44 16.56
N THR A 78 8.19 -3.21 15.54
CA THR A 78 9.07 -4.24 15.00
C THR A 78 8.85 -4.34 13.48
N SER A 79 9.65 -5.13 12.82
CA SER A 79 9.48 -5.43 11.40
C SER A 79 9.19 -6.91 11.23
N GLY A 80 8.60 -7.26 10.09
CA GLY A 80 8.31 -8.64 9.78
C GLY A 80 8.10 -8.81 8.29
N VAL A 81 8.06 -10.05 7.85
CA VAL A 81 7.72 -10.41 6.49
C VAL A 81 6.44 -11.23 6.50
N THR A 82 5.61 -11.02 5.48
CA THR A 82 4.34 -11.73 5.37
C THR A 82 4.57 -13.20 5.10
N SER A 83 4.02 -14.07 5.94
CA SER A 83 4.07 -15.51 5.72
C SER A 83 2.82 -16.04 5.03
N ARG A 84 1.68 -15.39 5.26
CA ARG A 84 0.41 -15.80 4.68
C ARG A 84 -0.54 -14.60 4.60
N LEU A 85 -1.27 -14.52 3.48
CA LEU A 85 -2.31 -13.51 3.29
C LEU A 85 -3.50 -14.17 2.61
N ASP A 86 -4.69 -13.99 3.19
CA ASP A 86 -5.95 -14.43 2.60
C ASP A 86 -6.74 -13.18 2.22
N ALA A 87 -7.09 -13.06 0.95
CA ALA A 87 -7.85 -11.92 0.46
C ALA A 87 -9.15 -12.36 -0.18
N LYS A 88 -10.22 -11.61 0.08
CA LYS A 88 -11.51 -11.82 -0.55
C LYS A 88 -11.89 -10.57 -1.33
N PHE A 89 -12.11 -10.73 -2.62
CA PHE A 89 -12.47 -9.64 -3.51
C PHE A 89 -14.00 -9.61 -3.66
N MET A 90 -14.64 -8.68 -2.97
CA MET A 90 -16.09 -8.64 -2.90
C MET A 90 -16.71 -7.82 -4.02
N LYS A 91 -15.99 -6.81 -4.51
CA LYS A 91 -16.39 -5.95 -5.62
C LYS A 91 -15.18 -5.60 -6.45
N SER A 92 -15.37 -5.44 -7.75
CA SER A 92 -14.33 -4.91 -8.61
C SER A 92 -14.09 -3.42 -8.29
N ILE A 93 -12.86 -2.98 -8.50
CA ILE A 93 -12.48 -1.57 -8.34
C ILE A 93 -12.07 -1.05 -9.70
N SER A 94 -12.63 0.08 -10.10
CA SER A 94 -12.28 0.72 -11.37
C SER A 94 -10.91 1.39 -11.28
N THR A 95 -10.12 1.30 -12.36
CA THR A 95 -8.88 2.07 -12.47
C THR A 95 -9.14 3.57 -12.63
N ASP A 96 -10.41 3.97 -12.84
CA ASP A 96 -10.81 5.37 -12.96
C ASP A 96 -11.20 6.00 -11.62
N GLU A 97 -11.20 5.23 -10.53
CA GLU A 97 -11.46 5.79 -9.22
C GLU A 97 -10.48 6.92 -8.91
N PRO A 98 -10.95 8.08 -8.41
CA PRO A 98 -10.05 9.19 -8.13
C PRO A 98 -9.09 8.91 -6.98
N GLN A 99 -9.51 8.11 -6.02
CA GLN A 99 -8.69 7.75 -4.86
C GLN A 99 -9.27 6.54 -4.15
N LEU A 100 -8.40 5.65 -3.71
CA LEU A 100 -8.75 4.56 -2.81
C LEU A 100 -8.26 4.89 -1.41
N THR A 101 -9.04 4.49 -0.42
CA THR A 101 -8.62 4.52 0.99
C THR A 101 -8.36 3.09 1.43
N ILE A 102 -7.17 2.83 1.91
CA ILE A 102 -6.78 1.53 2.47
C ILE A 102 -6.63 1.74 3.97
N ARG A 103 -7.38 0.95 4.74
CA ARG A 103 -7.44 1.13 6.18
C ARG A 103 -7.35 -0.20 6.92
#